data_71740c9f958bde6062e5b095b0d23026
#
_entry.id   71740c9f958bde6062e5b095b0d23026
#
_cell.length_a   1.000
_cell.length_b   1.000
_cell.length_c   1.000
_cell.angle_alpha   90.00
_cell.angle_beta   90.00
_cell.angle_gamma   90.00
#
_symmetry.space_group_name_H-M   'P 1'
#
loop_
_entity.id
_entity.type
_entity.pdbx_description
1 polymer ?
#
loop_
_entity_poly.entity_id
_entity_poly.type
_entity_poly.pdbx_seq_one_letter_code
_entity_poly.pdbx_strand_id
1 'polypeptide(L)'
;ACLMVHGVAALTLTALFVIGHFVWPLHRPRFLRQLVLIAGLGATVDVLYASAGMLRFPSVEQGISLNLLAVWIAFASTISLSFLWLRGRMGLAVLLGGIFGPFSYFGGSKLGAVSFPMGDGFTLFVYGATWAMLLPLLVWVGQRPSLQFMPLQEVINGR
;
A
#
# COMPACT_ATOMS: atom_id res chain seq x y z
N ALA A 1 18.45 19.03 -8.98
CA ALA A 1 18.10 19.67 -7.70
C ALA A 1 16.61 19.60 -7.38
N CYS A 2 15.71 19.91 -8.33
CA CYS A 2 14.26 19.91 -8.10
C CYS A 2 13.69 18.52 -7.75
N LEU A 3 14.12 17.46 -8.44
CA LEU A 3 13.68 16.08 -8.19
C LEU A 3 14.06 15.57 -6.79
N MET A 4 15.23 15.98 -6.26
CA MET A 4 15.63 15.62 -4.90
C MET A 4 14.77 16.32 -3.84
N VAL A 5 14.40 17.58 -4.06
CA VAL A 5 13.56 18.34 -3.11
C VAL A 5 12.16 17.71 -3.00
N HIS A 6 11.57 17.30 -4.13
CA HIS A 6 10.27 16.61 -4.13
C HIS A 6 10.33 15.23 -3.47
N GLY A 7 11.42 14.49 -3.68
CA GLY A 7 11.64 13.19 -3.00
C GLY A 7 11.77 13.34 -1.49
N VAL A 8 12.55 14.29 -1.02
CA VAL A 8 12.71 14.56 0.42
C VAL A 8 11.40 15.03 1.04
N ALA A 9 10.67 15.93 0.39
CA ALA A 9 9.37 16.39 0.88
C ALA A 9 8.35 15.24 0.97
N ALA A 10 8.28 14.37 -0.04
CA ALA A 10 7.40 13.20 -0.02
C ALA A 10 7.77 12.23 1.12
N LEU A 11 9.05 11.95 1.31
CA LEU A 11 9.53 11.11 2.41
C LEU A 11 9.23 11.74 3.77
N THR A 12 9.43 13.04 3.91
CA THR A 12 9.16 13.77 5.16
C THR A 12 7.67 13.74 5.49
N LEU A 13 6.80 14.05 4.53
CA LEU A 13 5.35 13.99 4.70
C LEU A 13 4.86 12.57 5.02
N THR A 14 5.40 11.56 4.33
CA THR A 14 5.10 10.16 4.63
C THR A 14 5.59 9.77 6.02
N ALA A 15 6.79 10.20 6.41
CA ALA A 15 7.34 9.96 7.75
C ALA A 15 6.49 10.63 8.82
N LEU A 16 6.09 11.90 8.63
CA LEU A 16 5.20 12.61 9.57
C LEU A 16 3.83 11.96 9.67
N PHE A 17 3.25 11.55 8.53
CA PHE A 17 2.00 10.79 8.50
C PHE A 17 2.12 9.46 9.25
N VAL A 18 3.18 8.71 8.96
CA VAL A 18 3.48 7.44 9.61
C VAL A 18 3.74 7.66 11.10
N ILE A 19 4.55 8.63 11.49
CA ILE A 19 4.80 8.95 12.90
C ILE A 19 3.51 9.35 13.61
N GLY A 20 2.70 10.25 13.06
CA GLY A 20 1.41 10.64 13.64
C GLY A 20 0.44 9.47 13.78
N HIS A 21 0.46 8.56 12.82
CA HIS A 21 -0.37 7.34 12.83
C HIS A 21 0.19 6.25 13.76
N PHE A 22 1.51 6.24 13.99
CA PHE A 22 2.23 5.23 14.77
C PHE A 22 2.37 5.56 16.25
N VAL A 23 2.34 6.82 16.66
CA VAL A 23 2.52 7.19 18.09
C VAL A 23 1.51 6.50 18.98
N TRP A 24 0.32 6.16 18.47
CA TRP A 24 -0.71 5.46 19.23
C TRP A 24 -0.62 3.91 19.18
N PRO A 25 -0.40 3.22 18.03
CA PRO A 25 -0.46 1.76 17.95
C PRO A 25 0.89 1.03 18.01
N LEU A 26 2.03 1.71 18.05
CA LEU A 26 3.38 1.14 17.92
C LEU A 26 3.75 0.09 18.98
N HIS A 27 3.04 0.06 20.08
CA HIS A 27 3.30 -0.86 21.19
C HIS A 27 2.65 -2.24 21.00
N ARG A 28 2.08 -2.54 19.82
CA ARG A 28 1.40 -3.81 19.58
C ARG A 28 2.09 -4.63 18.49
N PRO A 29 2.71 -5.79 18.84
CA PRO A 29 3.40 -6.66 17.88
C PRO A 29 2.50 -7.13 16.74
N ARG A 30 1.19 -7.17 16.95
CA ARG A 30 0.19 -7.53 15.94
C ARG A 30 0.09 -6.51 14.81
N PHE A 31 0.14 -5.22 15.14
CA PHE A 31 0.10 -4.15 14.14
C PHE A 31 1.35 -4.16 13.26
N LEU A 32 2.53 -4.30 13.86
CA LEU A 32 3.79 -4.40 13.11
C LEU A 32 3.79 -5.61 12.16
N ARG A 33 3.32 -6.77 12.64
CA ARG A 33 3.19 -7.97 11.81
C ARG A 33 2.26 -7.75 10.63
N GLN A 34 1.11 -7.11 10.83
CA GLN A 34 0.17 -6.77 9.77
C GLN A 34 0.79 -5.81 8.76
N LEU A 35 1.45 -4.76 9.24
CA LEU A 35 2.12 -3.77 8.41
C LEU A 35 3.18 -4.43 7.53
N VAL A 36 4.04 -5.27 8.10
CA VAL A 36 5.08 -6.01 7.36
C VAL A 36 4.46 -6.95 6.32
N LEU A 37 3.39 -7.67 6.67
CA LEU A 37 2.71 -8.57 5.74
C LEU A 37 2.08 -7.83 4.56
N ILE A 38 1.36 -6.74 4.82
CA ILE A 38 0.66 -5.99 3.78
C ILE A 38 1.64 -5.21 2.91
N ALA A 39 2.59 -4.50 3.52
CA ALA A 39 3.60 -3.76 2.78
C ALA A 39 4.53 -4.71 2.00
N GLY A 40 4.91 -5.83 2.60
CA GLY A 40 5.72 -6.85 1.94
C GLY A 40 5.02 -7.48 0.74
N LEU A 41 3.72 -7.83 0.89
CA LEU A 41 2.94 -8.40 -0.21
C LEU A 41 2.82 -7.42 -1.38
N GLY A 42 2.50 -6.16 -1.08
CA GLY A 42 2.38 -5.13 -2.11
C GLY A 42 3.71 -4.81 -2.79
N ALA A 43 4.77 -4.65 -2.02
CA ALA A 43 6.10 -4.45 -2.57
C ALA A 43 6.55 -5.63 -3.45
N THR A 44 6.21 -6.86 -3.08
CA THR A 44 6.50 -8.05 -3.90
C THR A 44 5.81 -7.99 -5.26
N VAL A 45 4.54 -7.57 -5.30
CA VAL A 45 3.81 -7.38 -6.56
C VAL A 45 4.51 -6.36 -7.45
N ASP A 46 4.97 -5.24 -6.90
CA ASP A 46 5.68 -4.22 -7.67
C ASP A 46 7.05 -4.69 -8.16
N VAL A 47 7.76 -5.49 -7.37
CA VAL A 47 9.02 -6.15 -7.83
C VAL A 47 8.74 -7.07 -9.00
N LEU A 48 7.68 -7.87 -8.94
CA LEU A 48 7.28 -8.76 -10.04
C LEU A 48 6.97 -7.96 -11.31
N TYR A 49 6.27 -6.83 -11.20
CA TYR A 49 6.02 -5.96 -12.35
C TYR A 49 7.29 -5.30 -12.89
N ALA A 50 8.18 -4.87 -12.01
CA ALA A 50 9.46 -4.30 -12.43
C ALA A 50 10.34 -5.36 -13.12
N SER A 51 10.40 -6.56 -12.58
CA SER A 51 11.16 -7.68 -13.18
C SER A 51 10.57 -8.16 -14.51
N ALA A 52 9.25 -8.06 -14.67
CA ALA A 52 8.56 -8.34 -15.94
C ALA A 52 8.69 -7.21 -16.97
N GLY A 53 9.36 -6.10 -16.65
CA GLY A 53 9.51 -4.96 -17.53
C GLY A 53 8.24 -4.11 -17.72
N MET A 54 7.21 -4.34 -16.91
CA MET A 54 5.95 -3.60 -16.96
C MET A 54 6.03 -2.28 -16.21
N LEU A 55 6.91 -2.19 -15.21
CA LEU A 55 7.09 -1.02 -14.35
C LEU A 55 8.57 -0.64 -14.32
N ARG A 56 8.87 0.63 -14.46
CA ARG A 56 10.22 1.19 -14.28
C ARG A 56 10.16 2.40 -13.36
N PHE A 57 11.12 2.48 -12.46
CA PHE A 57 11.32 3.61 -11.55
C PHE A 57 12.47 4.48 -12.09
N PRO A 58 12.22 5.68 -12.64
CA PRO A 58 13.28 6.53 -13.20
C PRO A 58 14.36 6.94 -12.19
N SER A 59 14.02 6.91 -10.91
CA SER A 59 14.92 7.27 -9.80
C SER A 59 15.85 6.15 -9.34
N VAL A 60 15.71 4.94 -9.90
CA VAL A 60 16.47 3.75 -9.45
C VAL A 60 16.85 2.92 -10.68
N GLU A 61 18.13 2.62 -10.84
CA GLU A 61 18.59 1.81 -11.98
C GLU A 61 18.12 0.35 -11.89
N GLN A 62 18.04 -0.20 -10.69
CA GLN A 62 17.49 -1.54 -10.42
C GLN A 62 16.84 -1.59 -9.03
N GLY A 63 15.69 -2.27 -8.94
CA GLY A 63 15.03 -2.52 -7.67
C GLY A 63 13.82 -1.65 -7.41
N ILE A 64 13.45 -1.51 -6.14
CA ILE A 64 12.29 -0.74 -5.67
C ILE A 64 12.74 0.64 -5.22
N SER A 65 11.99 1.67 -5.62
CA SER A 65 12.15 3.00 -5.07
C SER A 65 11.77 3.03 -3.57
N LEU A 66 12.59 3.68 -2.75
CA LEU A 66 12.28 3.91 -1.33
C LEU A 66 10.95 4.66 -1.16
N ASN A 67 10.60 5.53 -2.11
CA ASN A 67 9.32 6.22 -2.12
C ASN A 67 8.15 5.25 -2.23
N LEU A 68 8.28 4.22 -3.07
CA LEU A 68 7.24 3.19 -3.22
C LEU A 68 7.09 2.35 -1.94
N LEU A 69 8.20 1.99 -1.31
CA LEU A 69 8.17 1.30 -0.03
C LEU A 69 7.47 2.15 1.05
N ALA A 70 7.75 3.46 1.09
CA ALA A 70 7.07 4.40 1.98
C ALA A 70 5.56 4.46 1.71
N VAL A 71 5.14 4.48 0.44
CA VAL A 71 3.71 4.42 0.05
C VAL A 71 3.06 3.13 0.53
N TRP A 72 3.73 1.97 0.37
CA TRP A 72 3.21 0.69 0.85
C TRP A 72 3.09 0.64 2.38
N ILE A 73 4.06 1.19 3.11
CA ILE A 73 3.99 1.30 4.57
C ILE A 73 2.82 2.20 4.99
N ALA A 74 2.65 3.36 4.36
CA ALA A 74 1.54 4.26 4.61
C ALA A 74 0.19 3.58 4.31
N PHE A 75 0.07 2.91 3.16
CA PHE A 75 -1.13 2.16 2.79
C PHE A 75 -1.44 1.04 3.78
N ALA A 76 -0.43 0.24 4.16
CA ALA A 76 -0.58 -0.83 5.13
C ALA A 76 -1.03 -0.32 6.51
N SER A 77 -0.56 0.86 6.92
CA SER A 77 -0.96 1.48 8.20
C SER A 77 -2.42 1.89 8.22
N THR A 78 -2.99 2.28 7.06
CA THR A 78 -4.39 2.74 6.97
C THR A 78 -5.38 1.61 6.77
N ILE A 79 -4.95 0.45 6.26
CA ILE A 79 -5.88 -0.61 5.83
C ILE A 79 -6.72 -1.15 6.98
N SER A 80 -6.17 -1.23 8.17
CA SER A 80 -6.85 -1.72 9.37
C SER A 80 -7.92 -0.78 9.90
N LEU A 81 -7.82 0.50 9.60
CA LEU A 81 -8.72 1.54 10.10
C LEU A 81 -9.67 2.01 9.01
N SER A 82 -9.10 2.46 7.88
CA SER A 82 -9.87 3.11 6.82
C SER A 82 -10.68 2.12 5.98
N PHE A 83 -10.33 0.83 5.98
CA PHE A 83 -11.02 -0.19 5.19
C PHE A 83 -11.94 -1.11 6.01
N LEU A 84 -12.21 -0.78 7.29
CA LEU A 84 -13.15 -1.55 8.13
C LEU A 84 -14.55 -1.64 7.53
N TRP A 85 -15.00 -0.60 6.85
CA TRP A 85 -16.31 -0.55 6.18
C TRP A 85 -16.44 -1.50 4.98
N LEU A 86 -15.32 -1.98 4.43
CA LEU A 86 -15.29 -3.02 3.39
C LEU A 86 -15.46 -4.44 3.97
N ARG A 87 -15.50 -4.58 5.29
CA ARG A 87 -15.69 -5.88 5.93
C ARG A 87 -17.00 -6.50 5.48
N GLY A 88 -16.95 -7.71 4.94
CA GLY A 88 -18.09 -8.41 4.38
C GLY A 88 -18.57 -7.91 3.00
N ARG A 89 -17.90 -6.89 2.43
CA ARG A 89 -18.26 -6.31 1.11
C ARG A 89 -17.16 -6.59 0.07
N MET A 90 -16.78 -7.87 -0.08
CA MET A 90 -15.65 -8.26 -0.93
C MET A 90 -15.83 -7.86 -2.40
N GLY A 91 -17.07 -7.90 -2.94
CA GLY A 91 -17.36 -7.42 -4.29
C GLY A 91 -17.02 -5.94 -4.48
N LEU A 92 -17.29 -5.11 -3.46
CA LEU A 92 -16.94 -3.69 -3.49
C LEU A 92 -15.41 -3.51 -3.39
N ALA A 93 -14.72 -4.33 -2.62
CA ALA A 93 -13.26 -4.32 -2.56
C ALA A 93 -12.64 -4.69 -3.92
N VAL A 94 -13.20 -5.68 -4.63
CA VAL A 94 -12.81 -6.03 -6.01
C VAL A 94 -12.96 -4.83 -6.95
N LEU A 95 -14.12 -4.19 -6.92
CA LEU A 95 -14.42 -3.03 -7.78
C LEU A 95 -13.48 -1.86 -7.49
N LEU A 96 -13.32 -1.51 -6.22
CA LEU A 96 -12.46 -0.41 -5.80
C LEU A 96 -10.98 -0.69 -6.11
N GLY A 97 -10.52 -1.91 -5.89
CA GLY A 97 -9.16 -2.33 -6.26
C GLY A 97 -8.93 -2.20 -7.76
N GLY A 98 -9.84 -2.76 -8.56
CA GLY A 98 -9.75 -2.74 -10.02
C GLY A 98 -9.77 -1.34 -10.64
N ILE A 99 -10.41 -0.38 -9.99
CA ILE A 99 -10.49 1.01 -10.46
C ILE A 99 -9.34 1.84 -9.87
N PHE A 100 -9.25 1.94 -8.55
CA PHE A 100 -8.32 2.87 -7.89
C PHE A 100 -6.87 2.39 -7.91
N GLY A 101 -6.63 1.07 -7.99
CA GLY A 101 -5.29 0.53 -8.16
C GLY A 101 -4.60 1.12 -9.40
N PRO A 102 -5.08 0.85 -10.62
CA PRO A 102 -4.45 1.42 -11.82
C PRO A 102 -4.45 2.95 -11.84
N PHE A 103 -5.50 3.61 -11.30
CA PHE A 103 -5.52 5.07 -11.20
C PHE A 103 -4.36 5.63 -10.37
N SER A 104 -3.98 4.99 -9.28
CA SER A 104 -2.85 5.43 -8.44
C SER A 104 -1.52 5.36 -9.18
N TYR A 105 -1.29 4.28 -9.95
CA TYR A 105 -0.09 4.14 -10.78
C TYR A 105 -0.09 5.09 -11.98
N PHE A 106 -1.25 5.31 -12.60
CA PHE A 106 -1.40 6.31 -13.65
C PHE A 106 -1.07 7.71 -13.13
N GLY A 107 -1.56 8.08 -11.96
CA GLY A 107 -1.18 9.32 -11.28
C GLY A 107 0.32 9.40 -11.04
N GLY A 108 0.94 8.33 -10.54
CA GLY A 108 2.38 8.22 -10.35
C GLY A 108 3.17 8.38 -11.65
N SER A 109 2.67 7.88 -12.78
CA SER A 109 3.32 8.05 -14.08
C SER A 109 3.27 9.50 -14.58
N LYS A 110 2.16 10.20 -14.34
CA LYS A 110 2.04 11.63 -14.68
C LYS A 110 2.94 12.53 -13.84
N LEU A 111 3.27 12.08 -12.62
CA LEU A 111 4.22 12.76 -11.74
C LEU A 111 5.68 12.36 -12.00
N GLY A 112 5.93 11.48 -12.97
CA GLY A 112 7.28 11.00 -13.30
C GLY A 112 7.89 10.04 -12.27
N ALA A 113 7.08 9.52 -11.34
CA ALA A 113 7.53 8.58 -10.33
C ALA A 113 7.73 7.16 -10.88
N VAL A 114 6.95 6.80 -11.90
CA VAL A 114 7.00 5.51 -12.60
C VAL A 114 6.80 5.69 -14.10
N SER A 115 7.23 4.73 -14.89
CA SER A 115 6.94 4.65 -16.33
C SER A 115 6.52 3.23 -16.70
N PHE A 116 5.76 3.12 -17.80
CA PHE A 116 5.20 1.86 -18.30
C PHE A 116 5.83 1.48 -19.64
N PRO A 117 6.97 0.75 -19.66
CA PRO A 117 7.66 0.41 -20.91
C PRO A 117 6.81 -0.39 -21.89
N MET A 118 5.85 -1.18 -21.40
CA MET A 118 4.94 -1.99 -22.23
C MET A 118 3.69 -1.21 -22.71
N GLY A 119 3.64 0.09 -22.45
CA GLY A 119 2.51 0.95 -22.80
C GLY A 119 1.45 1.07 -21.69
N ASP A 120 0.83 2.25 -21.61
CA ASP A 120 -0.10 2.61 -20.54
C ASP A 120 -1.32 1.68 -20.50
N GLY A 121 -1.98 1.46 -21.64
CA GLY A 121 -3.25 0.72 -21.69
C GLY A 121 -3.12 -0.73 -21.21
N PHE A 122 -2.12 -1.45 -21.73
CA PHE A 122 -1.86 -2.85 -21.34
C PHE A 122 -1.48 -2.94 -19.85
N THR A 123 -0.55 -2.09 -19.42
CA THR A 123 -0.07 -2.10 -18.05
C THR A 123 -1.21 -1.78 -17.07
N LEU A 124 -1.98 -0.73 -17.33
CA LEU A 124 -3.10 -0.36 -16.46
C LEU A 124 -4.20 -1.41 -16.41
N PHE A 125 -4.45 -2.13 -17.51
CA PHE A 125 -5.38 -3.26 -17.53
C PHE A 125 -4.91 -4.39 -16.60
N VAL A 126 -3.63 -4.78 -16.71
CA VAL A 126 -3.04 -5.81 -15.84
C VAL A 126 -3.05 -5.37 -14.37
N TYR A 127 -2.71 -4.10 -14.09
CA TYR A 127 -2.82 -3.54 -12.75
C TYR A 127 -4.26 -3.60 -12.22
N GLY A 128 -5.25 -3.26 -13.05
CA GLY A 128 -6.66 -3.34 -12.67
C GLY A 128 -7.06 -4.75 -12.25
N ALA A 129 -6.71 -5.76 -13.05
CA ALA A 129 -6.98 -7.16 -12.73
C ALA A 129 -6.26 -7.61 -11.46
N THR A 130 -5.00 -7.23 -11.28
CA THR A 130 -4.23 -7.59 -10.08
C THR A 130 -4.80 -6.92 -8.83
N TRP A 131 -5.09 -5.63 -8.88
CA TRP A 131 -5.64 -4.89 -7.75
C TRP A 131 -7.07 -5.33 -7.39
N ALA A 132 -7.85 -5.78 -8.37
CA ALA A 132 -9.16 -6.38 -8.13
C ALA A 132 -9.08 -7.64 -7.25
N MET A 133 -7.96 -8.36 -7.31
CA MET A 133 -7.68 -9.51 -6.44
C MET A 133 -6.91 -9.09 -5.17
N LEU A 134 -5.96 -8.19 -5.31
CA LEU A 134 -5.06 -7.80 -4.23
C LEU A 134 -5.80 -7.05 -3.12
N LEU A 135 -6.64 -6.06 -3.44
CA LEU A 135 -7.32 -5.27 -2.41
C LEU A 135 -8.24 -6.12 -1.52
N PRO A 136 -9.11 -7.03 -2.04
CA PRO A 136 -9.87 -7.95 -1.19
C PRO A 136 -8.98 -8.83 -0.30
N LEU A 137 -7.87 -9.32 -0.84
CA LEU A 137 -6.89 -10.11 -0.07
C LEU A 137 -6.28 -9.29 1.07
N LEU A 138 -5.85 -8.05 0.81
CA LEU A 138 -5.29 -7.16 1.82
C LEU A 138 -6.31 -6.80 2.89
N VAL A 139 -7.57 -6.53 2.49
CA VAL A 139 -8.68 -6.29 3.43
C VAL A 139 -8.92 -7.52 4.29
N TRP A 140 -8.95 -8.71 3.69
CA TRP A 140 -9.14 -9.96 4.43
C TRP A 140 -8.00 -10.24 5.41
N VAL A 141 -6.73 -10.06 5.00
CA VAL A 141 -5.56 -10.19 5.88
C VAL A 141 -5.63 -9.17 7.02
N GLY A 142 -5.92 -7.91 6.70
CA GLY A 142 -6.00 -6.83 7.68
C GLY A 142 -7.13 -7.00 8.70
N GLN A 143 -8.15 -7.80 8.38
CA GLN A 143 -9.30 -8.05 9.26
C GLN A 143 -9.18 -9.35 10.08
N ARG A 144 -8.09 -10.08 9.98
CA ARG A 144 -7.88 -11.29 10.79
C ARG A 144 -7.83 -10.97 12.28
N PRO A 145 -8.59 -11.66 13.16
CA PRO A 145 -8.60 -11.39 14.60
C PRO A 145 -7.22 -11.47 15.24
N SER A 146 -6.37 -12.37 14.74
CA SER A 146 -4.97 -12.49 15.17
C SER A 146 -4.10 -11.27 14.84
N LEU A 147 -4.57 -10.38 13.95
CA LEU A 147 -3.89 -9.17 13.51
C LEU A 147 -4.63 -7.89 13.91
N GLN A 148 -5.85 -8.02 14.42
CA GLN A 148 -6.69 -6.87 14.79
C GLN A 148 -6.30 -6.24 16.13
N PHE A 149 -6.64 -5.00 16.24
CA PHE A 149 -6.63 -4.19 17.46
C PHE A 149 -7.62 -4.79 18.47
N MET A 150 -7.17 -5.20 19.64
CA MET A 150 -8.10 -5.48 20.76
C MET A 150 -8.73 -4.14 21.18
N PRO A 151 -10.07 -4.02 21.20
CA PRO A 151 -10.71 -2.84 21.73
C PRO A 151 -10.24 -2.59 23.17
N LEU A 152 -10.02 -1.33 23.53
CA LEU A 152 -9.63 -0.94 24.90
C LEU A 152 -10.57 -1.51 25.97
N GLN A 153 -11.83 -1.71 25.62
CA GLN A 153 -12.86 -2.28 26.47
C GLN A 153 -12.54 -3.71 26.95
N GLU A 154 -11.93 -4.54 26.08
CA GLU A 154 -11.53 -5.91 26.47
C GLU A 154 -10.26 -5.92 27.33
N VAL A 155 -9.38 -4.92 27.13
CA VAL A 155 -8.16 -4.77 27.93
C VAL A 155 -8.52 -4.33 29.36
N ILE A 156 -9.53 -3.46 29.50
CA ILE A 156 -9.99 -2.95 30.81
C ILE A 156 -10.79 -4.03 31.57
N ASN A 157 -11.54 -4.87 30.87
CA ASN A 157 -12.39 -5.89 31.47
C ASN A 157 -11.66 -7.21 31.81
N GLY A 158 -10.33 -7.30 31.59
CA GLY A 158 -9.49 -8.42 32.06
C GLY A 158 -9.83 -9.80 31.46
N ARG A 159 -10.38 -9.86 30.25
CA ARG A 159 -10.68 -11.09 29.52
C ARG A 159 -9.80 -11.31 28.31
#